data_fabd0d4eaa3f43ac7ac5de7c64842a66
#
_entry.id   fabd0d4eaa3f43ac7ac5de7c64842a66
#
_cell.length_a   1.000
_cell.length_b   1.000
_cell.length_c   1.000
_cell.angle_alpha   90.00
_cell.angle_beta   90.00
_cell.angle_gamma   90.00
#
_symmetry.space_group_name_H-M   'P 1'
#
loop_
_entity.id
_entity.type
_entity.pdbx_description
1 polymer ?
#
loop_
_entity_poly.entity_id
_entity_poly.type
_entity_poly.pdbx_seq_one_letter_code
_entity_poly.pdbx_strand_id
1 'polypeptide(L)'
;MTAAKTRGTTESAGAAEGAETAGGAGAAELLAPAPWARSGSDSLRVTAVRTFLCAPQGCPYVIVRVETNQPGLYGLGCASDPQRTLAIRSVVDDYFGPMLLGRDPHDIEDLHRLLLNSGYWRGGSIAQNALAGVDVALWDIKGKAAGLPVHQLLGGRAREAAEAYTHVDGHEAGEIAERVLAAAERGYRHVRVQVAVPGTDTYGTAPRDEAEARRRRLRAGSWDSLSYLRHVPPVLREIRERVGTGVELLHDVHERLTPSQARELVHEVEDARLFFLEDALAPEDAAHFGQLRGAGSVPLAVGELYHDITMYLPLLEQRVIDFARIRIPTLGGLTPTRKLVAACELFGVRTAPHGPGDVSPVGMAANVALDISSPAFGVQEAAAFKEATLEVFPGAPVPREGRLYPSEQPGLGVDFDESAVRRYPVTEPLEHDRWALLRNTDGSVQRP
;
A
#
# COMPACT_ATOMS: atom_id res chain seq x y z
N MET A 1 -66.33 -23.35 -18.93
CA MET A 1 -67.08 -22.33 -19.67
C MET A 1 -66.11 -21.20 -19.97
N THR A 2 -65.72 -21.16 -21.13
CA THR A 2 -65.83 -20.29 -22.31
C THR A 2 -64.74 -19.25 -22.27
N ALA A 3 -63.88 -19.03 -23.20
CA ALA A 3 -63.57 -19.41 -24.55
C ALA A 3 -62.38 -18.50 -24.97
N ALA A 4 -61.57 -19.08 -25.77
CA ALA A 4 -60.41 -18.45 -26.46
C ALA A 4 -60.82 -17.27 -27.37
N LYS A 5 -59.85 -16.37 -27.64
CA LYS A 5 -59.67 -15.81 -28.98
C LYS A 5 -58.24 -15.38 -29.21
N THR A 6 -57.58 -16.07 -30.10
CA THR A 6 -56.42 -15.79 -30.87
C THR A 6 -56.61 -14.62 -31.83
N ARG A 7 -55.54 -13.86 -32.09
CA ARG A 7 -55.12 -13.16 -33.33
C ARG A 7 -53.96 -12.22 -32.91
N GLY A 8 -52.88 -12.08 -33.59
CA GLY A 8 -52.39 -12.49 -34.88
C GLY A 8 -51.03 -11.81 -35.07
N THR A 9 -50.10 -12.48 -35.65
CA THR A 9 -48.76 -12.09 -36.01
C THR A 9 -48.72 -10.90 -36.97
N THR A 10 -47.81 -9.96 -36.74
CA THR A 10 -47.13 -9.26 -37.85
C THR A 10 -45.66 -9.01 -37.43
N GLU A 11 -44.77 -9.65 -38.19
CA GLU A 11 -43.36 -9.35 -38.32
C GLU A 11 -43.21 -7.90 -38.83
N SER A 12 -42.27 -7.16 -38.26
CA SER A 12 -41.59 -6.11 -38.98
C SER A 12 -40.11 -6.15 -38.60
N ALA A 13 -39.33 -6.68 -39.53
CA ALA A 13 -37.89 -6.49 -39.60
C ALA A 13 -37.63 -4.97 -39.80
N GLY A 14 -36.86 -4.37 -38.88
CA GLY A 14 -36.41 -3.00 -38.96
C GLY A 14 -34.94 -2.93 -38.55
N ALA A 15 -34.13 -2.67 -39.51
CA ALA A 15 -32.71 -2.51 -39.57
C ALA A 15 -32.07 -1.89 -38.32
N ALA A 16 -31.06 -2.56 -37.80
CA ALA A 16 -30.05 -1.97 -36.92
C ALA A 16 -29.07 -1.18 -37.80
N GLU A 17 -29.33 0.07 -38.03
CA GLU A 17 -28.33 1.03 -38.53
C GLU A 17 -27.42 1.49 -37.40
N GLY A 18 -26.13 1.50 -37.71
CA GLY A 18 -25.05 1.71 -36.78
C GLY A 18 -25.12 3.05 -36.03
N ALA A 19 -24.96 2.95 -34.72
CA ALA A 19 -24.55 4.08 -33.92
C ALA A 19 -23.04 4.27 -34.16
N GLU A 20 -22.67 5.10 -35.14
CA GLU A 20 -21.34 5.68 -35.21
C GLU A 20 -21.08 6.45 -33.91
N THR A 21 -20.03 6.05 -33.20
CA THR A 21 -19.52 6.71 -32.00
C THR A 21 -18.99 8.10 -32.38
N ALA A 22 -19.84 9.11 -32.32
CA ALA A 22 -19.47 10.51 -32.31
C ALA A 22 -18.91 10.86 -30.90
N GLY A 23 -17.76 10.31 -30.52
CA GLY A 23 -17.22 10.41 -29.16
C GLY A 23 -15.82 11.02 -29.03
N GLY A 24 -15.16 11.39 -30.13
CA GLY A 24 -13.75 11.80 -30.06
C GLY A 24 -13.45 13.31 -30.00
N ALA A 25 -14.29 14.15 -30.53
CA ALA A 25 -14.01 15.59 -30.63
C ALA A 25 -14.55 16.44 -29.46
N GLY A 26 -15.68 16.05 -28.87
CA GLY A 26 -16.32 16.83 -27.80
C GLY A 26 -15.61 16.78 -26.45
N ALA A 27 -14.94 15.68 -26.12
CA ALA A 27 -14.23 15.54 -24.85
C ALA A 27 -12.92 16.36 -24.82
N ALA A 28 -12.23 16.45 -25.94
CA ALA A 28 -11.00 17.24 -26.05
C ALA A 28 -11.27 18.75 -25.95
N GLU A 29 -12.43 19.21 -26.40
CA GLU A 29 -12.83 20.61 -26.37
C GLU A 29 -13.30 21.07 -25.00
N LEU A 30 -13.96 20.18 -24.23
CA LEU A 30 -14.35 20.40 -22.84
C LEU A 30 -13.17 20.42 -21.86
N LEU A 31 -12.03 19.84 -22.24
CA LEU A 31 -10.80 19.76 -21.45
C LEU A 31 -9.72 20.71 -21.96
N ALA A 32 -10.07 21.69 -22.83
CA ALA A 32 -9.13 22.71 -23.28
C ALA A 32 -8.49 23.39 -22.07
N PRO A 33 -7.15 23.55 -22.05
CA PRO A 33 -6.46 24.19 -20.94
C PRO A 33 -7.03 25.58 -20.72
N ALA A 34 -7.26 25.92 -19.46
CA ALA A 34 -7.74 27.24 -19.08
C ALA A 34 -6.82 28.36 -19.65
N PRO A 35 -7.32 29.60 -19.87
CA PRO A 35 -6.55 30.68 -20.47
C PRO A 35 -5.24 31.03 -19.76
N TRP A 36 -5.12 30.67 -18.48
CA TRP A 36 -3.89 30.82 -17.66
C TRP A 36 -2.94 29.64 -17.74
N ALA A 37 -3.31 28.55 -18.41
CA ALA A 37 -2.39 27.43 -18.61
C ALA A 37 -1.23 27.89 -19.52
N ARG A 38 -0.01 27.59 -19.10
CA ARG A 38 1.20 27.96 -19.84
C ARG A 38 1.14 27.36 -21.24
N SER A 39 0.94 28.21 -22.28
CA SER A 39 0.90 27.84 -23.69
C SER A 39 2.22 28.25 -24.35
N GLY A 40 3.22 27.38 -24.31
CA GLY A 40 4.42 27.50 -25.15
C GLY A 40 4.49 26.29 -26.08
N SER A 41 4.86 26.47 -27.33
CA SER A 41 5.05 25.37 -28.30
C SER A 41 6.06 24.33 -27.84
N ASP A 42 6.93 24.69 -26.90
CA ASP A 42 8.02 23.85 -26.35
C ASP A 42 7.72 23.31 -24.94
N SER A 43 6.49 23.48 -24.41
CA SER A 43 6.14 22.99 -23.08
C SER A 43 6.04 21.45 -23.04
N LEU A 44 6.52 20.87 -21.95
CA LEU A 44 6.36 19.43 -21.69
C LEU A 44 4.87 19.10 -21.55
N ARG A 45 4.43 17.98 -22.15
CA ARG A 45 3.03 17.58 -22.17
C ARG A 45 2.89 16.08 -22.00
N VAL A 46 1.87 15.64 -21.26
CA VAL A 46 1.47 14.25 -21.20
C VAL A 46 0.88 13.82 -22.56
N THR A 47 1.39 12.73 -23.10
CA THR A 47 0.93 12.17 -24.39
C THR A 47 0.18 10.85 -24.25
N ALA A 48 0.48 10.07 -23.19
CA ALA A 48 -0.23 8.85 -22.89
C ALA A 48 -0.14 8.51 -21.40
N VAL A 49 -1.14 7.80 -20.90
CA VAL A 49 -1.11 7.13 -19.59
C VAL A 49 -1.47 5.68 -19.85
N ARG A 50 -0.67 4.76 -19.32
CA ARG A 50 -0.85 3.32 -19.52
C ARG A 50 -0.64 2.57 -18.21
N THR A 51 -1.41 1.51 -18.00
CA THR A 51 -1.21 0.60 -16.89
C THR A 51 -0.58 -0.72 -17.36
N PHE A 52 0.28 -1.25 -16.52
CA PHE A 52 0.89 -2.57 -16.72
C PHE A 52 0.61 -3.43 -15.49
N LEU A 53 0.10 -4.63 -15.74
CA LEU A 53 -0.20 -5.61 -14.70
C LEU A 53 0.82 -6.74 -14.78
N CYS A 54 1.47 -7.05 -13.65
CA CYS A 54 2.39 -8.18 -13.54
C CYS A 54 2.40 -8.76 -12.13
N ALA A 55 2.78 -10.02 -12.01
CA ALA A 55 2.85 -10.74 -10.73
C ALA A 55 4.17 -11.55 -10.60
N PRO A 56 5.35 -10.91 -10.67
CA PRO A 56 6.62 -11.65 -10.73
C PRO A 56 6.96 -12.40 -9.45
N GLN A 57 6.35 -12.04 -8.32
CA GLN A 57 6.51 -12.78 -7.07
C GLN A 57 5.21 -13.41 -6.55
N GLY A 58 4.16 -13.46 -7.41
CA GLY A 58 2.86 -14.03 -7.09
C GLY A 58 1.84 -13.01 -6.59
N CYS A 59 2.27 -11.82 -6.18
CA CYS A 59 1.39 -10.70 -5.84
C CYS A 59 1.22 -9.80 -7.08
N PRO A 60 -0.01 -9.42 -7.46
CA PRO A 60 -0.24 -8.57 -8.62
C PRO A 60 0.19 -7.12 -8.35
N TYR A 61 0.98 -6.56 -9.25
CA TYR A 61 1.32 -5.14 -9.28
C TYR A 61 0.55 -4.40 -10.36
N VAL A 62 0.16 -3.16 -10.07
CA VAL A 62 -0.37 -2.19 -11.02
C VAL A 62 0.65 -1.06 -11.16
N ILE A 63 1.33 -1.02 -12.30
CA ILE A 63 2.30 0.03 -12.61
C ILE A 63 1.66 1.01 -13.58
N VAL A 64 1.69 2.28 -13.24
CA VAL A 64 1.25 3.38 -14.09
C VAL A 64 2.46 3.99 -14.77
N ARG A 65 2.42 4.11 -16.08
CA ARG A 65 3.41 4.84 -16.88
C ARG A 65 2.75 6.06 -17.51
N VAL A 66 3.28 7.23 -17.21
CA VAL A 66 2.90 8.49 -17.82
C VAL A 66 3.95 8.89 -18.84
N GLU A 67 3.57 9.00 -20.11
CA GLU A 67 4.46 9.36 -21.22
C GLU A 67 4.35 10.85 -21.54
N THR A 68 5.43 11.41 -22.08
CA THR A 68 5.48 12.83 -22.46
C THR A 68 5.83 13.01 -23.94
N ASN A 69 5.63 14.24 -24.45
CA ASN A 69 6.06 14.63 -25.80
C ASN A 69 7.58 14.71 -25.96
N GLN A 70 8.38 14.60 -24.88
CA GLN A 70 9.82 14.51 -24.95
C GLN A 70 10.22 13.03 -25.08
N PRO A 71 10.87 12.61 -26.19
CA PRO A 71 11.28 11.22 -26.38
C PRO A 71 12.14 10.69 -25.23
N GLY A 72 11.77 9.53 -24.70
CA GLY A 72 12.49 8.89 -23.60
C GLY A 72 12.18 9.44 -22.20
N LEU A 73 11.42 10.52 -22.08
CA LEU A 73 10.98 11.05 -20.78
C LEU A 73 9.59 10.52 -20.44
N TYR A 74 9.54 9.66 -19.47
CA TYR A 74 8.31 9.11 -18.87
C TYR A 74 8.50 8.93 -17.37
N GLY A 75 7.38 8.79 -16.66
CA GLY A 75 7.40 8.48 -15.24
C GLY A 75 6.68 7.18 -14.92
N LEU A 76 7.10 6.56 -13.84
CA LEU A 76 6.52 5.34 -13.28
C LEU A 76 5.91 5.59 -11.92
N GLY A 77 4.76 4.98 -11.66
CA GLY A 77 4.10 5.03 -10.37
C GLY A 77 3.49 3.70 -9.98
N CYS A 78 3.33 3.49 -8.69
CA CYS A 78 2.73 2.29 -8.11
C CYS A 78 1.28 2.57 -7.71
N ALA A 79 0.35 1.82 -8.30
CA ALA A 79 -1.08 1.83 -7.97
C ALA A 79 -1.54 0.48 -7.38
N SER A 80 -0.60 -0.31 -6.83
CA SER A 80 -0.85 -1.71 -6.47
C SER A 80 -1.80 -1.85 -5.28
N ASP A 81 -2.86 -2.60 -5.50
CA ASP A 81 -3.76 -3.19 -4.51
C ASP A 81 -4.13 -4.58 -5.03
N PRO A 82 -3.69 -5.65 -4.37
CA PRO A 82 -3.85 -7.01 -4.90
C PRO A 82 -5.30 -7.46 -4.99
N GLN A 83 -6.21 -6.89 -4.20
CA GLN A 83 -7.60 -7.28 -4.16
C GLN A 83 -8.48 -6.58 -5.21
N ARG A 84 -8.03 -5.44 -5.76
CA ARG A 84 -8.85 -4.59 -6.66
C ARG A 84 -8.11 -4.16 -7.93
N THR A 85 -7.12 -4.92 -8.33
CA THR A 85 -6.20 -4.66 -9.45
C THR A 85 -6.89 -4.19 -10.73
N LEU A 86 -7.95 -4.90 -11.17
CA LEU A 86 -8.66 -4.57 -12.42
C LEU A 86 -9.49 -3.29 -12.31
N ALA A 87 -10.10 -3.05 -11.14
CA ALA A 87 -10.84 -1.81 -10.91
C ALA A 87 -9.92 -0.60 -10.93
N ILE A 88 -8.75 -0.70 -10.29
CA ILE A 88 -7.74 0.37 -10.30
C ILE A 88 -7.25 0.65 -11.71
N ARG A 89 -6.94 -0.42 -12.50
CA ARG A 89 -6.57 -0.26 -13.91
C ARG A 89 -7.62 0.52 -14.68
N SER A 90 -8.90 0.15 -14.55
CA SER A 90 -9.99 0.85 -15.24
C SER A 90 -10.08 2.31 -14.82
N VAL A 91 -9.92 2.64 -13.53
CA VAL A 91 -9.92 4.04 -13.08
C VAL A 91 -8.79 4.83 -13.74
N VAL A 92 -7.59 4.25 -13.85
CA VAL A 92 -6.45 4.93 -14.50
C VAL A 92 -6.68 5.07 -16.00
N ASP A 93 -6.99 3.96 -16.69
CA ASP A 93 -7.00 3.92 -18.16
C ASP A 93 -8.21 4.66 -18.74
N ASP A 94 -9.41 4.46 -18.14
CA ASP A 94 -10.67 4.92 -18.71
C ASP A 94 -11.09 6.32 -18.20
N TYR A 95 -10.61 6.74 -17.01
CA TYR A 95 -11.03 8.00 -16.39
C TYR A 95 -9.88 9.00 -16.21
N PHE A 96 -8.80 8.62 -15.51
CA PHE A 96 -7.74 9.57 -15.18
C PHE A 96 -6.83 9.89 -16.36
N GLY A 97 -6.45 8.86 -17.13
CA GLY A 97 -5.58 9.03 -18.29
C GLY A 97 -6.09 10.07 -19.29
N PRO A 98 -7.36 10.00 -19.77
CA PRO A 98 -7.93 11.00 -20.66
C PRO A 98 -7.88 12.44 -20.14
N MET A 99 -8.02 12.64 -18.82
CA MET A 99 -7.98 13.98 -18.21
C MET A 99 -6.57 14.60 -18.18
N LEU A 100 -5.53 13.77 -18.30
CA LEU A 100 -4.14 14.21 -18.25
C LEU A 100 -3.57 14.58 -19.62
N LEU A 101 -4.16 14.11 -20.71
CA LEU A 101 -3.64 14.32 -22.06
C LEU A 101 -3.51 15.82 -22.37
N GLY A 102 -2.34 16.20 -22.89
CA GLY A 102 -1.99 17.58 -23.25
C GLY A 102 -1.67 18.51 -22.07
N ARG A 103 -1.74 18.02 -20.81
CA ARG A 103 -1.40 18.83 -19.63
C ARG A 103 0.09 18.80 -19.33
N ASP A 104 0.56 19.82 -18.63
CA ASP A 104 1.94 19.91 -18.16
C ASP A 104 2.15 18.97 -16.95
N PRO A 105 3.01 17.95 -17.04
CA PRO A 105 3.24 17.03 -15.93
C PRO A 105 3.96 17.65 -14.73
N HIS A 106 4.46 18.88 -14.85
CA HIS A 106 5.08 19.59 -13.74
C HIS A 106 4.09 20.23 -12.77
N ASP A 107 2.82 20.39 -13.15
CA ASP A 107 1.77 20.98 -12.32
C ASP A 107 1.12 19.93 -11.40
N ILE A 108 1.94 19.19 -10.66
CA ILE A 108 1.55 18.01 -9.87
C ILE A 108 0.40 18.30 -8.90
N GLU A 109 0.46 19.41 -8.14
CA GLU A 109 -0.60 19.78 -7.18
C GLU A 109 -1.95 20.04 -7.88
N ASP A 110 -1.94 20.67 -9.03
CA ASP A 110 -3.15 20.92 -9.82
C ASP A 110 -3.73 19.61 -10.38
N LEU A 111 -2.86 18.79 -11.00
CA LEU A 111 -3.26 17.50 -11.56
C LEU A 111 -3.77 16.53 -10.49
N HIS A 112 -3.09 16.46 -9.35
CA HIS A 112 -3.57 15.68 -8.21
C HIS A 112 -4.96 16.15 -7.76
N ARG A 113 -5.16 17.46 -7.63
CA ARG A 113 -6.44 18.04 -7.22
C ARG A 113 -7.53 17.81 -8.27
N LEU A 114 -7.19 17.94 -9.57
CA LEU A 114 -8.09 17.64 -10.68
C LEU A 114 -8.61 16.21 -10.59
N LEU A 115 -7.71 15.23 -10.47
CA LEU A 115 -8.08 13.81 -10.43
C LEU A 115 -8.85 13.46 -9.16
N LEU A 116 -8.42 13.97 -7.99
CA LEU A 116 -9.12 13.77 -6.73
C LEU A 116 -10.58 14.26 -6.77
N ASN A 117 -10.84 15.37 -7.48
CA ASN A 117 -12.16 15.98 -7.59
C ASN A 117 -12.91 15.62 -8.88
N SER A 118 -12.38 14.70 -9.69
CA SER A 118 -12.97 14.29 -10.97
C SER A 118 -14.34 13.62 -10.85
N GLY A 119 -14.65 13.06 -9.68
CA GLY A 119 -15.93 12.47 -9.35
C GLY A 119 -16.60 13.18 -8.17
N TYR A 120 -17.94 13.26 -8.17
CA TYR A 120 -18.66 13.84 -7.04
C TYR A 120 -18.49 13.01 -5.76
N TRP A 121 -18.59 11.68 -5.86
CA TRP A 121 -18.29 10.74 -4.77
C TRP A 121 -16.80 10.40 -4.80
N ARG A 122 -16.06 10.98 -3.87
CA ARG A 122 -14.59 10.93 -3.81
C ARG A 122 -14.11 9.98 -2.73
N GLY A 123 -12.85 9.54 -2.87
CA GLY A 123 -12.14 8.76 -1.87
C GLY A 123 -12.32 7.25 -2.03
N GLY A 124 -11.85 6.54 -1.02
CA GLY A 124 -11.79 5.08 -1.00
C GLY A 124 -10.53 4.52 -1.65
N SER A 125 -10.12 3.30 -1.23
CA SER A 125 -8.83 2.71 -1.58
C SER A 125 -8.60 2.61 -3.09
N ILE A 126 -9.63 2.22 -3.87
CA ILE A 126 -9.49 2.03 -5.33
C ILE A 126 -9.09 3.34 -6.02
N ALA A 127 -9.85 4.43 -5.77
CA ALA A 127 -9.58 5.71 -6.40
C ALA A 127 -8.25 6.31 -5.94
N GLN A 128 -7.90 6.15 -4.66
CA GLN A 128 -6.64 6.64 -4.11
C GLN A 128 -5.43 5.88 -4.66
N ASN A 129 -5.50 4.54 -4.79
CA ASN A 129 -4.42 3.78 -5.42
C ASN A 129 -4.22 4.19 -6.88
N ALA A 130 -5.30 4.38 -7.64
CA ALA A 130 -5.22 4.88 -9.02
C ALA A 130 -4.57 6.28 -9.08
N LEU A 131 -4.98 7.18 -8.19
CA LEU A 131 -4.42 8.52 -8.07
C LEU A 131 -2.93 8.49 -7.72
N ALA A 132 -2.54 7.61 -6.78
CA ALA A 132 -1.16 7.45 -6.37
C ALA A 132 -0.25 7.01 -7.51
N GLY A 133 -0.71 6.07 -8.35
CA GLY A 133 0.04 5.65 -9.52
C GLY A 133 0.37 6.81 -10.46
N VAL A 134 -0.59 7.68 -10.70
CA VAL A 134 -0.38 8.88 -11.52
C VAL A 134 0.51 9.90 -10.79
N ASP A 135 0.21 10.21 -9.55
CA ASP A 135 0.94 11.21 -8.76
C ASP A 135 2.44 10.88 -8.65
N VAL A 136 2.76 9.65 -8.29
CA VAL A 136 4.15 9.18 -8.18
C VAL A 136 4.86 9.22 -9.53
N ALA A 137 4.16 8.88 -10.63
CA ALA A 137 4.72 8.98 -11.98
C ALA A 137 5.03 10.44 -12.37
N LEU A 138 4.20 11.39 -11.96
CA LEU A 138 4.47 12.82 -12.20
C LEU A 138 5.69 13.32 -11.40
N TRP A 139 5.87 12.87 -10.16
CA TRP A 139 7.09 13.14 -9.39
C TRP A 139 8.33 12.53 -10.02
N ASP A 140 8.23 11.32 -10.57
CA ASP A 140 9.32 10.67 -11.30
C ASP A 140 9.71 11.45 -12.56
N ILE A 141 8.71 11.91 -13.38
CA ILE A 141 8.95 12.80 -14.52
C ILE A 141 9.67 14.08 -14.07
N LYS A 142 9.19 14.70 -13.01
CA LYS A 142 9.76 15.97 -12.52
C LYS A 142 11.23 15.79 -12.11
N GLY A 143 11.56 14.69 -11.44
CA GLY A 143 12.94 14.35 -11.09
C GLY A 143 13.80 14.11 -12.31
N LYS A 144 13.34 13.30 -13.26
CA LYS A 144 14.04 13.01 -14.52
C LYS A 144 14.29 14.27 -15.35
N ALA A 145 13.25 15.11 -15.51
CA ALA A 145 13.36 16.37 -16.25
C ALA A 145 14.31 17.37 -15.59
N ALA A 146 14.39 17.39 -14.26
CA ALA A 146 15.30 18.24 -13.50
C ALA A 146 16.72 17.65 -13.37
N GLY A 147 16.95 16.41 -13.76
CA GLY A 147 18.22 15.70 -13.52
C GLY A 147 18.49 15.41 -12.05
N LEU A 148 17.45 15.33 -11.21
CA LEU A 148 17.53 15.16 -9.76
C LEU A 148 16.75 13.92 -9.29
N PRO A 149 17.25 13.16 -8.31
CA PRO A 149 16.46 12.14 -7.65
C PRO A 149 15.28 12.77 -6.86
N VAL A 150 14.18 12.03 -6.71
CA VAL A 150 12.94 12.53 -6.06
C VAL A 150 13.21 13.00 -4.62
N HIS A 151 14.07 12.35 -3.85
CA HIS A 151 14.40 12.80 -2.50
C HIS A 151 14.99 14.22 -2.46
N GLN A 152 15.72 14.64 -3.50
CA GLN A 152 16.23 16.02 -3.61
C GLN A 152 15.09 17.03 -3.86
N LEU A 153 14.06 16.64 -4.61
CA LEU A 153 12.88 17.47 -4.82
C LEU A 153 12.03 17.62 -3.56
N LEU A 154 12.09 16.63 -2.66
CA LEU A 154 11.37 16.62 -1.39
C LEU A 154 12.10 17.38 -0.25
N GLY A 155 13.27 17.94 -0.53
CA GLY A 155 14.01 18.74 0.44
C GLY A 155 15.45 18.27 0.69
N GLY A 156 15.88 17.17 0.05
CA GLY A 156 17.21 16.61 0.21
C GLY A 156 17.31 15.62 1.35
N ARG A 157 18.53 15.26 1.72
CA ARG A 157 18.80 14.22 2.71
C ARG A 157 18.67 14.71 4.15
N ALA A 158 17.77 14.13 4.92
CA ALA A 158 17.77 14.19 6.37
C ALA A 158 18.60 13.06 7.00
N ARG A 159 18.93 12.02 6.21
CA ARG A 159 19.76 10.86 6.60
C ARG A 159 20.42 10.19 5.40
N GLU A 160 21.43 9.36 5.67
CA GLU A 160 22.17 8.63 4.62
C GLU A 160 21.42 7.38 4.14
N ALA A 161 20.70 6.71 5.04
CA ALA A 161 19.93 5.49 4.75
C ALA A 161 18.69 5.39 5.65
N ALA A 162 17.66 4.70 5.19
CA ALA A 162 16.48 4.37 5.97
C ALA A 162 16.69 3.03 6.68
N GLU A 163 16.62 3.01 8.01
CA GLU A 163 16.57 1.76 8.78
C GLU A 163 15.33 0.96 8.36
N ALA A 164 15.53 -0.33 8.11
CA ALA A 164 14.45 -1.20 7.67
C ALA A 164 14.15 -2.29 8.69
N TYR A 165 12.91 -2.78 8.68
CA TYR A 165 12.57 -4.00 9.40
C TYR A 165 12.17 -5.12 8.46
N THR A 166 12.41 -6.35 8.91
CA THR A 166 12.00 -7.58 8.22
C THR A 166 10.98 -8.34 9.05
N HIS A 167 10.37 -9.36 8.46
CA HIS A 167 9.37 -10.20 9.10
C HIS A 167 9.93 -11.56 9.47
N VAL A 168 9.54 -12.04 10.63
CA VAL A 168 9.68 -13.44 11.04
C VAL A 168 8.38 -13.93 11.64
N ASP A 169 8.10 -15.19 11.46
CA ASP A 169 6.95 -15.87 12.05
C ASP A 169 7.37 -17.22 12.63
N GLY A 170 6.48 -17.85 13.37
CA GLY A 170 6.70 -19.20 13.88
C GLY A 170 5.63 -19.63 14.86
N HIS A 171 5.78 -20.84 15.37
CA HIS A 171 4.83 -21.49 16.27
C HIS A 171 5.28 -21.49 17.73
N GLU A 172 6.58 -21.46 17.95
CA GLU A 172 7.19 -21.55 19.27
C GLU A 172 8.17 -20.39 19.48
N ALA A 173 8.24 -19.88 20.72
CA ALA A 173 9.10 -18.74 21.03
C ALA A 173 10.59 -18.99 20.69
N GLY A 174 11.09 -20.21 20.91
CA GLY A 174 12.47 -20.58 20.58
C GLY A 174 12.77 -20.47 19.09
N GLU A 175 11.90 -21.02 18.24
CA GLU A 175 12.00 -20.96 16.78
C GLU A 175 11.99 -19.50 16.29
N ILE A 176 11.07 -18.70 16.81
CA ILE A 176 10.96 -17.28 16.42
C ILE A 176 12.21 -16.51 16.87
N ALA A 177 12.70 -16.74 18.09
CA ALA A 177 13.89 -16.11 18.61
C ALA A 177 15.13 -16.40 17.74
N GLU A 178 15.32 -17.64 17.31
CA GLU A 178 16.39 -18.01 16.38
C GLU A 178 16.30 -17.25 15.03
N ARG A 179 15.09 -17.13 14.47
CA ARG A 179 14.84 -16.37 13.26
C ARG A 179 15.10 -14.86 13.44
N VAL A 180 14.75 -14.30 14.60
CA VAL A 180 15.08 -12.91 14.97
C VAL A 180 16.59 -12.71 15.02
N LEU A 181 17.33 -13.58 15.70
CA LEU A 181 18.78 -13.50 15.78
C LEU A 181 19.45 -13.65 14.41
N ALA A 182 18.97 -14.58 13.58
CA ALA A 182 19.42 -14.71 12.20
C ALA A 182 19.13 -13.47 11.34
N ALA A 183 18.03 -12.74 11.60
CA ALA A 183 17.77 -11.45 10.97
C ALA A 183 18.76 -10.38 11.47
N ALA A 184 19.08 -10.37 12.77
CA ALA A 184 20.08 -9.47 13.34
C ALA A 184 21.48 -9.69 12.75
N GLU A 185 21.88 -10.94 12.52
CA GLU A 185 23.15 -11.27 11.82
C GLU A 185 23.21 -10.72 10.39
N ARG A 186 22.06 -10.57 9.72
CA ARG A 186 21.95 -9.87 8.41
C ARG A 186 21.91 -8.34 8.50
N GLY A 187 22.09 -7.79 9.72
CA GLY A 187 22.13 -6.36 9.98
C GLY A 187 20.80 -5.69 10.33
N TYR A 188 19.71 -6.44 10.42
CA TYR A 188 18.42 -5.87 10.85
C TYR A 188 18.40 -5.58 12.35
N ARG A 189 18.10 -4.34 12.69
CA ARG A 189 17.93 -3.90 14.08
C ARG A 189 16.48 -3.96 14.53
N HIS A 190 15.55 -4.05 13.60
CA HIS A 190 14.12 -4.08 13.82
C HIS A 190 13.53 -5.32 13.14
N VAL A 191 12.72 -6.09 13.85
CA VAL A 191 12.14 -7.33 13.35
C VAL A 191 10.68 -7.42 13.79
N ARG A 192 9.75 -7.53 12.83
CA ARG A 192 8.34 -7.80 13.11
C ARG A 192 8.17 -9.30 13.33
N VAL A 193 7.66 -9.66 14.50
CA VAL A 193 7.42 -11.05 14.90
C VAL A 193 5.93 -11.37 14.84
N GLN A 194 5.58 -12.46 14.15
CA GLN A 194 4.24 -12.99 14.12
C GLN A 194 4.21 -14.37 14.76
N VAL A 195 3.21 -14.58 15.64
CA VAL A 195 3.07 -15.78 16.46
C VAL A 195 1.87 -16.58 15.96
N ALA A 196 2.10 -17.79 15.50
CA ALA A 196 1.03 -18.70 15.08
C ALA A 196 0.29 -19.25 16.32
N VAL A 197 -0.98 -18.90 16.42
CA VAL A 197 -1.84 -19.37 17.52
C VAL A 197 -2.48 -20.71 17.16
N PRO A 198 -2.36 -21.75 17.99
CA PRO A 198 -2.94 -23.05 17.69
C PRO A 198 -4.45 -22.98 17.43
N GLY A 199 -4.89 -23.59 16.32
CA GLY A 199 -6.30 -23.66 15.96
C GLY A 199 -6.88 -22.41 15.30
N THR A 200 -6.08 -21.34 15.15
CA THR A 200 -6.49 -20.11 14.47
C THR A 200 -5.64 -19.83 13.24
N ASP A 201 -6.17 -19.04 12.29
CA ASP A 201 -5.40 -18.52 11.14
C ASP A 201 -4.88 -17.12 11.50
N THR A 202 -3.77 -17.09 12.23
CA THR A 202 -3.11 -15.84 12.62
C THR A 202 -2.47 -15.18 11.41
N TYR A 203 -2.66 -13.86 11.28
CA TYR A 203 -2.07 -13.08 10.21
C TYR A 203 -0.54 -13.23 10.17
N GLY A 204 0.00 -13.25 8.96
CA GLY A 204 1.45 -13.23 8.73
C GLY A 204 2.19 -14.50 9.14
N THR A 205 1.48 -15.60 9.46
CA THR A 205 2.11 -16.86 9.86
C THR A 205 2.04 -17.92 8.76
N ALA A 206 3.16 -18.62 8.55
CA ALA A 206 3.21 -19.79 7.69
C ALA A 206 2.50 -21.01 8.32
N PRO A 207 1.93 -21.92 7.51
CA PRO A 207 1.44 -23.19 8.04
C PRO A 207 2.60 -24.04 8.57
N ARG A 208 2.37 -24.78 9.66
CA ARG A 208 3.35 -25.63 10.31
C ARG A 208 3.82 -26.77 9.39
N ASP A 209 2.89 -27.33 8.63
CA ASP A 209 3.11 -28.49 7.76
C ASP A 209 2.16 -28.46 6.56
N GLU A 210 2.36 -29.42 5.63
CA GLU A 210 1.52 -29.53 4.43
C GLU A 210 0.05 -29.85 4.76
N ALA A 211 -0.23 -30.53 5.86
CA ALA A 211 -1.60 -30.83 6.28
C ALA A 211 -2.31 -29.56 6.71
N GLU A 212 -1.65 -28.67 7.44
CA GLU A 212 -2.17 -27.35 7.79
C GLU A 212 -2.29 -26.45 6.56
N ALA A 213 -1.28 -26.44 5.67
CA ALA A 213 -1.34 -25.72 4.42
C ALA A 213 -2.54 -26.15 3.57
N ARG A 214 -2.80 -27.46 3.49
CA ARG A 214 -3.97 -28.03 2.80
C ARG A 214 -5.28 -27.62 3.47
N ARG A 215 -5.34 -27.66 4.82
CA ARG A 215 -6.52 -27.20 5.56
C ARG A 215 -6.83 -25.73 5.27
N ARG A 216 -5.81 -24.86 5.33
CA ARG A 216 -5.96 -23.43 5.04
C ARG A 216 -6.42 -23.17 3.59
N ARG A 217 -6.05 -24.03 2.63
CA ARG A 217 -6.53 -23.96 1.24
C ARG A 217 -7.98 -24.43 1.06
N LEU A 218 -8.45 -25.37 1.87
CA LEU A 218 -9.73 -26.05 1.70
C LEU A 218 -10.86 -25.55 2.60
N ARG A 219 -10.56 -24.76 3.62
CA ARG A 219 -11.54 -24.26 4.59
C ARG A 219 -11.44 -22.75 4.74
N ALA A 220 -12.57 -22.15 5.13
CA ALA A 220 -12.54 -20.81 5.68
C ALA A 220 -11.55 -20.73 6.85
N GLY A 221 -10.75 -19.68 6.91
CA GLY A 221 -9.89 -19.39 8.03
C GLY A 221 -10.72 -19.24 9.31
N SER A 222 -10.16 -19.63 10.44
CA SER A 222 -10.79 -19.49 11.75
C SER A 222 -10.04 -18.50 12.60
N TRP A 223 -10.75 -17.57 13.21
CA TRP A 223 -10.20 -16.61 14.17
C TRP A 223 -10.82 -16.78 15.55
N ASP A 224 -9.97 -16.83 16.57
CA ASP A 224 -10.35 -16.83 17.98
C ASP A 224 -9.52 -15.80 18.75
N SER A 225 -10.11 -14.65 19.00
CA SER A 225 -9.47 -13.54 19.71
C SER A 225 -9.07 -13.91 21.15
N LEU A 226 -9.82 -14.77 21.83
CA LEU A 226 -9.49 -15.17 23.20
C LEU A 226 -8.28 -16.09 23.24
N SER A 227 -8.17 -17.03 22.29
CA SER A 227 -6.99 -17.87 22.14
C SER A 227 -5.76 -17.02 21.78
N TYR A 228 -5.93 -16.01 20.91
CA TYR A 228 -4.87 -15.07 20.58
C TYR A 228 -4.37 -14.30 21.81
N LEU A 229 -5.25 -13.68 22.59
CA LEU A 229 -4.88 -12.90 23.78
C LEU A 229 -4.20 -13.75 24.87
N ARG A 230 -4.57 -15.02 25.00
CA ARG A 230 -3.93 -15.93 25.97
C ARG A 230 -2.58 -16.44 25.51
N HIS A 231 -2.36 -16.58 24.21
CA HIS A 231 -1.18 -17.22 23.65
C HIS A 231 -0.06 -16.23 23.29
N VAL A 232 -0.40 -15.10 22.65
CA VAL A 232 0.60 -14.19 22.08
C VAL A 232 1.44 -13.45 23.13
N PRO A 233 0.88 -12.85 24.21
CA PRO A 233 1.69 -12.07 25.14
C PRO A 233 2.79 -12.88 25.84
N PRO A 234 2.54 -14.08 26.38
CA PRO A 234 3.62 -14.88 27.00
C PRO A 234 4.69 -15.31 26.00
N VAL A 235 4.32 -15.61 24.74
CA VAL A 235 5.28 -15.95 23.69
C VAL A 235 6.16 -14.75 23.33
N LEU A 236 5.58 -13.56 23.18
CA LEU A 236 6.36 -12.34 22.92
C LEU A 236 7.33 -12.01 24.06
N ARG A 237 6.93 -12.21 25.32
CA ARG A 237 7.79 -12.05 26.49
C ARG A 237 8.95 -13.04 26.45
N GLU A 238 8.69 -14.31 26.18
CA GLU A 238 9.73 -15.33 26.06
C GLU A 238 10.69 -15.04 24.90
N ILE A 239 10.19 -14.58 23.75
CA ILE A 239 11.05 -14.14 22.64
C ILE A 239 11.96 -13.00 23.11
N ARG A 240 11.44 -11.99 23.79
CA ARG A 240 12.23 -10.87 24.33
C ARG A 240 13.31 -11.34 25.30
N GLU A 241 13.00 -12.27 26.20
CA GLU A 241 13.98 -12.85 27.13
C GLU A 241 15.12 -13.57 26.39
N ARG A 242 14.81 -14.26 25.30
CA ARG A 242 15.80 -15.02 24.50
C ARG A 242 16.69 -14.13 23.62
N VAL A 243 16.11 -13.10 23.00
CA VAL A 243 16.85 -12.21 22.08
C VAL A 243 17.51 -11.03 22.79
N GLY A 244 17.16 -10.77 24.05
CA GLY A 244 17.67 -9.62 24.80
C GLY A 244 17.15 -8.30 24.26
N THR A 245 17.92 -7.20 24.44
CA THR A 245 17.53 -5.83 24.04
C THR A 245 18.33 -5.31 22.84
N GLY A 246 19.10 -6.15 22.20
CA GLY A 246 19.92 -5.75 21.03
C GLY A 246 19.16 -5.64 19.72
N VAL A 247 17.91 -6.15 19.69
CA VAL A 247 17.02 -6.11 18.54
C VAL A 247 15.67 -5.56 18.98
N GLU A 248 15.14 -4.63 18.22
CA GLU A 248 13.81 -4.08 18.42
C GLU A 248 12.75 -5.01 17.82
N LEU A 249 11.77 -5.41 18.64
CA LEU A 249 10.68 -6.28 18.22
C LEU A 249 9.44 -5.46 17.91
N LEU A 250 8.78 -5.79 16.81
CA LEU A 250 7.50 -5.24 16.40
C LEU A 250 6.47 -6.37 16.35
N HIS A 251 5.20 -6.04 16.57
CA HIS A 251 4.13 -7.03 16.44
C HIS A 251 2.91 -6.38 15.82
N ASP A 252 2.25 -7.09 14.90
CA ASP A 252 1.10 -6.62 14.15
C ASP A 252 -0.14 -7.44 14.52
N VAL A 253 -1.15 -6.75 15.00
CA VAL A 253 -2.45 -7.34 15.39
C VAL A 253 -3.38 -7.49 14.19
N HIS A 254 -3.14 -6.67 13.16
CA HIS A 254 -3.91 -6.65 11.92
C HIS A 254 -5.41 -6.44 12.16
N GLU A 255 -5.77 -5.42 12.93
CA GLU A 255 -7.13 -4.90 13.25
C GLU A 255 -8.17 -5.89 13.82
N ARG A 256 -7.74 -7.08 14.22
CA ARG A 256 -8.65 -8.22 14.52
C ARG A 256 -9.23 -8.24 15.92
N LEU A 257 -8.96 -7.22 16.74
CA LEU A 257 -9.44 -7.14 18.12
C LEU A 257 -10.54 -6.08 18.27
N THR A 258 -11.41 -6.31 19.26
CA THR A 258 -12.30 -5.26 19.74
C THR A 258 -11.55 -4.24 20.59
N PRO A 259 -12.07 -3.01 20.81
CA PRO A 259 -11.39 -2.02 21.63
C PRO A 259 -11.04 -2.49 23.06
N SER A 260 -11.89 -3.29 23.69
CA SER A 260 -11.60 -3.85 25.02
C SER A 260 -10.46 -4.87 24.99
N GLN A 261 -10.44 -5.73 23.98
CA GLN A 261 -9.40 -6.72 23.76
C GLN A 261 -8.05 -6.10 23.39
N ALA A 262 -8.06 -5.09 22.53
CA ALA A 262 -6.85 -4.34 22.18
C ALA A 262 -6.25 -3.64 23.41
N ARG A 263 -7.09 -3.08 24.30
CA ARG A 263 -6.65 -2.50 25.56
C ARG A 263 -6.03 -3.54 26.50
N GLU A 264 -6.60 -4.73 26.59
CA GLU A 264 -6.02 -5.86 27.35
C GLU A 264 -4.67 -6.25 26.78
N LEU A 265 -4.57 -6.41 25.44
CA LEU A 265 -3.31 -6.75 24.77
C LEU A 265 -2.21 -5.73 25.05
N VAL A 266 -2.50 -4.43 24.92
CA VAL A 266 -1.53 -3.35 25.20
C VAL A 266 -0.91 -3.51 26.60
N HIS A 267 -1.72 -3.83 27.61
CA HIS A 267 -1.24 -4.07 28.97
C HIS A 267 -0.38 -5.34 29.07
N GLU A 268 -0.83 -6.44 28.47
CA GLU A 268 -0.18 -7.74 28.58
C GLU A 268 1.16 -7.84 27.84
N VAL A 269 1.42 -6.97 26.84
CA VAL A 269 2.67 -6.99 26.07
C VAL A 269 3.71 -5.96 26.54
N GLU A 270 3.49 -5.22 27.63
CA GLU A 270 4.43 -4.21 28.12
C GLU A 270 5.82 -4.79 28.39
N ASP A 271 5.89 -5.96 29.04
CA ASP A 271 7.15 -6.64 29.34
C ASP A 271 7.92 -7.10 28.10
N ALA A 272 7.24 -7.28 26.95
CA ALA A 272 7.89 -7.59 25.69
C ALA A 272 8.67 -6.41 25.12
N ARG A 273 8.46 -5.19 25.62
CA ARG A 273 9.15 -3.96 25.21
C ARG A 273 9.19 -3.82 23.68
N LEU A 274 8.01 -3.86 23.08
CA LEU A 274 7.89 -3.72 21.63
C LEU A 274 8.32 -2.31 21.17
N PHE A 275 8.97 -2.23 20.03
CA PHE A 275 9.25 -0.96 19.35
C PHE A 275 7.95 -0.26 18.96
N PHE A 276 6.97 -1.05 18.46
CA PHE A 276 5.57 -0.67 18.40
C PHE A 276 4.65 -1.90 18.31
N LEU A 277 3.40 -1.68 18.69
CA LEU A 277 2.26 -2.55 18.42
C LEU A 277 1.47 -1.94 17.26
N GLU A 278 1.38 -2.70 16.16
CA GLU A 278 0.77 -2.26 14.91
C GLU A 278 -0.69 -2.67 14.85
N ASP A 279 -1.54 -1.80 14.27
CA ASP A 279 -2.95 -2.00 13.92
C ASP A 279 -3.75 -2.76 14.99
N ALA A 280 -3.59 -2.32 16.25
CA ALA A 280 -4.34 -2.89 17.36
C ALA A 280 -5.86 -2.72 17.21
N LEU A 281 -6.31 -1.73 16.43
CA LEU A 281 -7.70 -1.42 16.11
C LEU A 281 -7.88 -1.14 14.64
N ALA A 282 -9.06 -1.48 14.12
CA ALA A 282 -9.51 -1.09 12.80
C ALA A 282 -9.71 0.42 12.65
N PRO A 283 -9.69 0.98 11.42
CA PRO A 283 -9.97 2.39 11.17
C PRO A 283 -11.32 2.86 11.74
N GLU A 284 -12.34 2.01 11.71
CA GLU A 284 -13.68 2.30 12.24
C GLU A 284 -13.68 2.49 13.76
N ASP A 285 -12.70 1.91 14.45
CA ASP A 285 -12.52 1.98 15.90
C ASP A 285 -11.49 3.05 16.33
N ALA A 286 -11.06 3.92 15.42
CA ALA A 286 -9.99 4.90 15.64
C ALA A 286 -10.26 5.83 16.85
N ALA A 287 -11.51 6.13 17.16
CA ALA A 287 -11.91 6.93 18.33
C ALA A 287 -11.49 6.30 19.69
N HIS A 288 -11.16 5.00 19.70
CA HIS A 288 -10.77 4.28 20.92
C HIS A 288 -9.26 4.29 21.20
N PHE A 289 -8.40 4.84 20.31
CA PHE A 289 -6.95 4.88 20.54
C PHE A 289 -6.55 5.60 21.85
N GLY A 290 -7.32 6.60 22.27
CA GLY A 290 -7.12 7.24 23.57
C GLY A 290 -7.23 6.27 24.77
N GLN A 291 -8.08 5.26 24.67
CA GLN A 291 -8.23 4.22 25.70
C GLN A 291 -7.03 3.25 25.69
N LEU A 292 -6.48 2.95 24.52
CA LEU A 292 -5.27 2.13 24.40
C LEU A 292 -4.07 2.85 25.01
N ARG A 293 -3.90 4.14 24.70
CA ARG A 293 -2.85 4.97 25.25
C ARG A 293 -2.91 5.04 26.79
N GLY A 294 -4.10 5.02 27.37
CA GLY A 294 -4.31 4.99 28.84
C GLY A 294 -4.07 3.62 29.46
N ALA A 295 -3.94 2.53 28.69
CA ALA A 295 -3.80 1.17 29.22
C ALA A 295 -2.35 0.73 29.41
N GLY A 296 -1.37 1.37 28.73
CA GLY A 296 0.02 0.99 28.82
C GLY A 296 0.96 1.95 28.09
N SER A 297 2.25 1.65 28.17
CA SER A 297 3.34 2.46 27.61
C SER A 297 3.85 1.96 26.24
N VAL A 298 3.28 0.89 25.70
CA VAL A 298 3.67 0.32 24.40
C VAL A 298 3.42 1.34 23.30
N PRO A 299 4.43 1.68 22.47
CA PRO A 299 4.23 2.56 21.33
C PRO A 299 3.22 1.97 20.34
N LEU A 300 2.32 2.81 19.82
CA LEU A 300 1.24 2.42 18.92
C LEU A 300 1.52 2.90 17.49
N ALA A 301 1.36 2.00 16.53
CA ALA A 301 1.48 2.27 15.10
C ALA A 301 0.17 1.94 14.38
N VAL A 302 -0.31 2.82 13.48
CA VAL A 302 -1.56 2.60 12.75
C VAL A 302 -1.57 3.39 11.44
N GLY A 303 -2.29 2.86 10.45
CA GLY A 303 -2.65 3.67 9.29
C GLY A 303 -2.49 3.04 7.92
N GLU A 304 -2.01 1.83 7.75
CA GLU A 304 -1.87 1.21 6.43
C GLU A 304 -3.21 1.09 5.68
N LEU A 305 -4.32 0.99 6.43
CA LEU A 305 -5.68 0.95 5.91
C LEU A 305 -6.30 2.34 5.68
N TYR A 306 -5.63 3.41 6.11
CA TYR A 306 -6.15 4.76 5.95
C TYR A 306 -5.97 5.23 4.51
N HIS A 307 -7.04 5.76 3.94
CA HIS A 307 -7.08 6.19 2.54
C HIS A 307 -7.29 7.70 2.37
N ASP A 308 -7.18 8.46 3.45
CA ASP A 308 -7.21 9.92 3.45
C ASP A 308 -6.32 10.43 4.61
N ILE A 309 -5.49 11.43 4.31
CA ILE A 309 -4.60 12.02 5.32
C ILE A 309 -5.37 12.62 6.51
N THR A 310 -6.62 13.04 6.31
CA THR A 310 -7.46 13.58 7.38
C THR A 310 -7.87 12.54 8.42
N MET A 311 -7.80 11.24 8.10
CA MET A 311 -8.06 10.17 9.07
C MET A 311 -7.02 10.13 10.19
N TYR A 312 -5.80 10.61 9.93
CA TYR A 312 -4.74 10.70 10.94
C TYR A 312 -4.91 11.91 11.87
N LEU A 313 -5.57 12.99 11.44
CA LEU A 313 -5.60 14.26 12.18
C LEU A 313 -6.09 14.10 13.63
N PRO A 314 -7.20 13.41 13.91
CA PRO A 314 -7.66 13.23 15.29
C PRO A 314 -6.64 12.48 16.17
N LEU A 315 -5.90 11.54 15.60
CA LEU A 315 -4.89 10.76 16.32
C LEU A 315 -3.63 11.60 16.61
N LEU A 316 -3.23 12.45 15.67
CA LEU A 316 -2.12 13.39 15.81
C LEU A 316 -2.46 14.46 16.83
N GLU A 317 -3.62 15.11 16.73
CA GLU A 317 -4.09 16.15 17.64
C GLU A 317 -4.17 15.67 19.09
N GLN A 318 -4.68 14.45 19.29
CA GLN A 318 -4.77 13.82 20.60
C GLN A 318 -3.45 13.18 21.07
N ARG A 319 -2.44 13.05 20.17
CA ARG A 319 -1.15 12.39 20.44
C ARG A 319 -1.31 10.96 20.98
N VAL A 320 -2.23 10.20 20.39
CA VAL A 320 -2.55 8.84 20.84
C VAL A 320 -1.80 7.75 20.09
N ILE A 321 -1.01 8.12 19.07
CA ILE A 321 -0.14 7.22 18.32
C ILE A 321 1.30 7.72 18.35
N ASP A 322 2.26 6.82 18.18
CA ASP A 322 3.70 7.12 18.11
C ASP A 322 4.23 7.02 16.69
N PHE A 323 3.61 6.17 15.87
CA PHE A 323 3.99 5.95 14.49
C PHE A 323 2.78 6.00 13.57
N ALA A 324 2.91 6.75 12.48
CA ALA A 324 1.98 6.72 11.36
C ALA A 324 2.45 5.64 10.36
N ARG A 325 1.67 4.56 10.21
CA ARG A 325 1.87 3.53 9.20
C ARG A 325 1.35 4.05 7.87
N ILE A 326 2.23 4.62 7.08
CA ILE A 326 1.87 5.31 5.84
C ILE A 326 1.93 4.33 4.68
N ARG A 327 0.84 4.18 3.92
CA ARG A 327 0.85 3.47 2.65
C ARG A 327 0.62 4.49 1.52
N ILE A 328 1.70 4.86 0.79
CA ILE A 328 1.64 5.88 -0.28
C ILE A 328 0.54 5.59 -1.30
N PRO A 329 0.36 4.34 -1.80
CA PRO A 329 -0.72 4.04 -2.72
C PRO A 329 -2.12 4.33 -2.18
N THR A 330 -2.44 3.97 -0.94
CA THR A 330 -3.78 4.21 -0.38
C THR A 330 -4.06 5.67 -0.04
N LEU A 331 -3.02 6.48 0.16
CA LEU A 331 -3.15 7.91 0.44
C LEU A 331 -3.22 8.80 -0.80
N GLY A 332 -3.13 8.22 -2.00
CA GLY A 332 -3.22 8.99 -3.25
C GLY A 332 -1.89 9.58 -3.73
N GLY A 333 -0.75 9.05 -3.27
CA GLY A 333 0.58 9.39 -3.79
C GLY A 333 1.47 10.19 -2.85
N LEU A 334 2.60 10.64 -3.37
CA LEU A 334 3.60 11.45 -2.64
C LEU A 334 3.06 12.85 -2.28
N THR A 335 2.23 13.44 -3.12
CA THR A 335 1.69 14.80 -2.92
C THR A 335 0.90 14.95 -1.62
N PRO A 336 -0.07 14.11 -1.27
CA PRO A 336 -0.71 14.16 0.04
C PRO A 336 0.20 13.62 1.15
N THR A 337 0.97 12.58 0.88
CA THR A 337 1.78 11.91 1.91
C THR A 337 2.85 12.83 2.50
N ARG A 338 3.55 13.65 1.68
CA ARG A 338 4.52 14.62 2.19
C ARG A 338 3.89 15.66 3.13
N LYS A 339 2.61 15.99 2.93
CA LYS A 339 1.86 16.91 3.82
C LYS A 339 1.56 16.24 5.15
N LEU A 340 1.18 14.95 5.13
CA LEU A 340 0.99 14.16 6.35
C LEU A 340 2.30 14.02 7.13
N VAL A 341 3.41 13.74 6.45
CA VAL A 341 4.73 13.60 7.09
C VAL A 341 5.15 14.88 7.79
N ALA A 342 4.91 16.05 7.18
CA ALA A 342 5.16 17.35 7.82
C ALA A 342 4.25 17.56 9.05
N ALA A 343 2.99 17.12 9.00
CA ALA A 343 2.13 17.14 10.18
C ALA A 343 2.64 16.21 11.28
N CYS A 344 3.06 14.98 10.94
CA CYS A 344 3.66 14.05 11.90
C CYS A 344 4.85 14.67 12.62
N GLU A 345 5.75 15.38 11.91
CA GLU A 345 6.88 16.07 12.49
C GLU A 345 6.43 17.13 13.52
N LEU A 346 5.43 17.95 13.18
CA LEU A 346 4.90 18.98 14.07
C LEU A 346 4.26 18.42 15.35
N PHE A 347 3.63 17.26 15.25
CA PHE A 347 2.99 16.60 16.39
C PHE A 347 3.92 15.65 17.17
N GLY A 348 5.16 15.45 16.72
CA GLY A 348 6.13 14.57 17.34
C GLY A 348 5.82 13.08 17.12
N VAL A 349 5.09 12.75 16.06
CA VAL A 349 4.79 11.37 15.63
C VAL A 349 5.79 10.97 14.55
N ARG A 350 6.33 9.76 14.64
CA ARG A 350 7.26 9.23 13.65
C ARG A 350 6.50 8.52 12.53
N THR A 351 7.14 8.32 11.39
CA THR A 351 6.57 7.56 10.28
C THR A 351 7.19 6.17 10.19
N ALA A 352 6.36 5.18 9.86
CA ALA A 352 6.79 3.82 9.58
C ALA A 352 6.06 3.35 8.30
N PRO A 353 6.57 3.70 7.09
CA PRO A 353 5.85 3.42 5.87
C PRO A 353 5.70 1.93 5.61
N HIS A 354 4.50 1.55 5.16
CA HIS A 354 4.12 0.21 4.77
C HIS A 354 4.84 -0.19 3.48
N GLY A 355 5.50 -1.33 3.47
CA GLY A 355 6.30 -1.80 2.35
C GLY A 355 6.44 -3.33 2.26
N PRO A 356 5.36 -4.12 2.46
CA PRO A 356 5.40 -5.56 2.24
C PRO A 356 5.44 -5.89 0.75
N GLY A 357 5.41 -7.18 0.44
CA GLY A 357 5.56 -7.69 -0.92
C GLY A 357 4.45 -7.30 -1.93
N ASP A 358 3.39 -6.63 -1.50
CA ASP A 358 2.33 -6.08 -2.36
C ASP A 358 2.61 -4.63 -2.82
N VAL A 359 3.61 -3.97 -2.24
CA VAL A 359 4.14 -2.70 -2.75
C VAL A 359 5.22 -3.00 -3.79
N SER A 360 5.02 -2.52 -5.03
CA SER A 360 5.99 -2.75 -6.11
C SER A 360 7.33 -2.04 -5.83
N PRO A 361 8.43 -2.44 -6.51
CA PRO A 361 9.71 -1.73 -6.40
C PRO A 361 9.64 -0.23 -6.70
N VAL A 362 8.73 0.21 -7.59
CA VAL A 362 8.46 1.64 -7.84
C VAL A 362 7.87 2.30 -6.61
N GLY A 363 6.91 1.65 -5.94
CA GLY A 363 6.34 2.14 -4.69
C GLY A 363 7.37 2.17 -3.55
N MET A 364 8.21 1.14 -3.46
CA MET A 364 9.30 1.11 -2.48
C MET A 364 10.31 2.24 -2.72
N ALA A 365 10.63 2.57 -3.98
CA ALA A 365 11.51 3.70 -4.28
C ALA A 365 10.89 5.05 -3.87
N ALA A 366 9.57 5.19 -4.00
CA ALA A 366 8.85 6.36 -3.50
C ALA A 366 8.89 6.43 -1.96
N ASN A 367 8.70 5.30 -1.26
CA ASN A 367 8.87 5.23 0.20
C ASN A 367 10.27 5.67 0.60
N VAL A 368 11.32 5.09 0.00
CA VAL A 368 12.72 5.43 0.32
C VAL A 368 13.00 6.91 0.07
N ALA A 369 12.51 7.49 -1.04
CA ALA A 369 12.69 8.90 -1.31
C ALA A 369 12.07 9.80 -0.21
N LEU A 370 10.90 9.42 0.29
CA LEU A 370 10.22 10.10 1.39
C LEU A 370 10.99 9.93 2.71
N ASP A 371 11.40 8.71 3.04
CA ASP A 371 12.11 8.36 4.27
C ASP A 371 13.42 9.11 4.41
N ILE A 372 14.17 9.20 3.31
CA ILE A 372 15.46 9.91 3.28
C ILE A 372 15.29 11.41 3.50
N SER A 373 14.21 12.00 2.99
CA SER A 373 13.96 13.44 3.08
C SER A 373 13.22 13.88 4.34
N SER A 374 12.61 12.95 5.09
CA SER A 374 11.73 13.27 6.22
C SER A 374 12.44 13.26 7.58
N PRO A 375 12.46 14.34 8.36
CA PRO A 375 12.94 14.31 9.76
C PRO A 375 12.09 13.39 10.66
N ALA A 376 10.80 13.24 10.38
CA ALA A 376 9.87 12.42 11.16
C ALA A 376 10.02 10.89 10.94
N PHE A 377 10.92 10.45 10.07
CA PHE A 377 11.12 9.03 9.78
C PHE A 377 11.45 8.20 11.02
N GLY A 378 10.87 7.03 11.13
CA GLY A 378 11.11 6.03 12.17
C GLY A 378 11.80 4.78 11.63
N VAL A 379 11.06 3.96 10.90
CA VAL A 379 11.55 2.70 10.33
C VAL A 379 10.75 2.36 9.07
N GLN A 380 11.39 1.74 8.07
CA GLN A 380 10.73 1.31 6.82
C GLN A 380 10.45 -0.19 6.86
N GLU A 381 9.22 -0.60 6.54
CA GLU A 381 8.93 -1.98 6.23
C GLU A 381 9.57 -2.38 4.91
N ALA A 382 10.33 -3.46 4.88
CA ALA A 382 11.03 -3.88 3.67
C ALA A 382 10.84 -5.37 3.39
N ALA A 383 10.02 -5.67 2.38
CA ALA A 383 9.96 -7.02 1.82
C ALA A 383 11.21 -7.35 1.00
N ALA A 384 11.58 -8.62 1.02
CA ALA A 384 12.58 -9.11 0.07
C ALA A 384 11.92 -9.32 -1.30
N PHE A 385 12.44 -8.66 -2.32
CA PHE A 385 12.04 -8.92 -3.70
C PHE A 385 12.70 -10.19 -4.24
N LYS A 386 11.91 -11.05 -4.91
CA LYS A 386 12.42 -12.23 -5.61
C LYS A 386 13.21 -11.82 -6.85
N GLU A 387 14.08 -12.71 -7.32
CA GLU A 387 14.90 -12.50 -8.53
C GLU A 387 14.04 -12.09 -9.75
N ALA A 388 12.89 -12.76 -9.95
CA ALA A 388 11.94 -12.41 -11.00
C ALA A 388 11.41 -10.97 -10.90
N THR A 389 11.24 -10.45 -9.68
CA THR A 389 10.85 -9.06 -9.48
C THR A 389 11.99 -8.09 -9.80
N LEU A 390 13.21 -8.43 -9.42
CA LEU A 390 14.41 -7.64 -9.73
C LEU A 390 14.71 -7.60 -11.24
N GLU A 391 14.38 -8.69 -11.95
CA GLU A 391 14.46 -8.75 -13.41
C GLU A 391 13.49 -7.78 -14.08
N VAL A 392 12.26 -7.71 -13.59
CA VAL A 392 11.21 -6.80 -14.12
C VAL A 392 11.50 -5.34 -13.79
N PHE A 393 12.13 -5.08 -12.62
CA PHE A 393 12.32 -3.73 -12.09
C PHE A 393 13.82 -3.42 -11.84
N PRO A 394 14.60 -3.11 -12.89
CA PRO A 394 15.98 -2.65 -12.71
C PRO A 394 16.05 -1.41 -11.81
N GLY A 395 16.99 -1.39 -10.88
CA GLY A 395 17.15 -0.30 -9.91
C GLY A 395 16.26 -0.41 -8.67
N ALA A 396 15.52 -1.53 -8.50
CA ALA A 396 14.70 -1.78 -7.31
C ALA A 396 15.49 -1.58 -6.01
N PRO A 397 14.94 -0.88 -4.99
CA PRO A 397 15.58 -0.77 -3.68
C PRO A 397 15.64 -2.14 -3.00
N VAL A 398 16.86 -2.56 -2.66
CA VAL A 398 17.09 -3.81 -1.93
C VAL A 398 17.78 -3.49 -0.60
N PRO A 399 17.28 -4.01 0.52
CA PRO A 399 17.93 -3.80 1.81
C PRO A 399 19.35 -4.37 1.83
N ARG A 400 20.28 -3.59 2.38
CA ARG A 400 21.67 -3.97 2.63
C ARG A 400 21.99 -3.73 4.09
N GLU A 401 22.36 -4.76 4.81
CA GLU A 401 22.62 -4.70 6.26
C GLU A 401 21.48 -4.02 7.03
N GLY A 402 20.22 -4.44 6.76
CA GLY A 402 19.03 -3.90 7.41
C GLY A 402 18.67 -2.46 7.04
N ARG A 403 19.22 -1.90 5.95
CA ARG A 403 19.00 -0.52 5.53
C ARG A 403 18.66 -0.42 4.05
N LEU A 404 17.85 0.59 3.70
CA LEU A 404 17.56 1.00 2.33
C LEU A 404 18.28 2.32 2.03
N TYR A 405 18.93 2.36 0.88
CA TYR A 405 19.67 3.53 0.41
C TYR A 405 18.92 4.19 -0.75
N PRO A 406 18.91 5.53 -0.82
CA PRO A 406 18.28 6.22 -1.94
C PRO A 406 19.07 5.97 -3.24
N SER A 407 18.35 5.97 -4.35
CA SER A 407 18.98 6.06 -5.66
C SER A 407 19.53 7.48 -5.91
N GLU A 408 20.68 7.58 -6.54
CA GLU A 408 21.23 8.86 -7.03
C GLU A 408 20.82 9.16 -8.47
N GLN A 409 20.11 8.23 -9.12
CA GLN A 409 19.61 8.44 -10.48
C GLN A 409 18.45 9.44 -10.47
N PRO A 410 18.30 10.26 -11.53
CA PRO A 410 17.16 11.15 -11.68
C PRO A 410 15.82 10.42 -11.56
N GLY A 411 14.83 11.05 -10.95
CA GLY A 411 13.53 10.45 -10.67
C GLY A 411 13.56 9.52 -9.47
N LEU A 412 12.84 8.40 -9.54
CA LEU A 412 12.83 7.36 -8.51
C LEU A 412 14.03 6.41 -8.61
N GLY A 413 14.72 6.40 -9.76
CA GLY A 413 15.88 5.52 -10.01
C GLY A 413 15.52 4.06 -10.20
N VAL A 414 14.25 3.76 -10.41
CA VAL A 414 13.72 2.43 -10.77
C VAL A 414 13.12 2.52 -12.16
N ASP A 415 13.40 1.54 -12.97
CA ASP A 415 12.76 1.37 -14.28
C ASP A 415 12.01 0.05 -14.34
N PHE A 416 11.38 -0.26 -15.49
CA PHE A 416 10.78 -1.56 -15.69
C PHE A 416 10.97 -2.05 -17.13
N ASP A 417 11.21 -3.35 -17.26
CA ASP A 417 11.36 -4.02 -18.54
C ASP A 417 10.01 -4.56 -19.02
N GLU A 418 9.41 -3.91 -20.01
CA GLU A 418 8.13 -4.34 -20.60
C GLU A 418 8.18 -5.76 -21.17
N SER A 419 9.34 -6.22 -21.64
CA SER A 419 9.49 -7.58 -22.15
C SER A 419 9.47 -8.59 -21.01
N ALA A 420 10.06 -8.26 -19.88
CA ALA A 420 10.03 -9.05 -18.66
C ALA A 420 8.63 -9.09 -18.04
N VAL A 421 7.90 -7.96 -18.01
CA VAL A 421 6.51 -7.87 -17.53
C VAL A 421 5.62 -8.95 -18.17
N ARG A 422 5.77 -9.17 -19.48
CA ARG A 422 4.95 -10.14 -20.22
C ARG A 422 5.18 -11.60 -19.80
N ARG A 423 6.32 -11.90 -19.15
CA ARG A 423 6.62 -13.26 -18.65
C ARG A 423 5.88 -13.58 -17.35
N TYR A 424 5.44 -12.55 -16.64
CA TYR A 424 4.78 -12.67 -15.34
C TYR A 424 3.39 -12.04 -15.35
N PRO A 425 2.46 -12.53 -16.20
CA PRO A 425 1.13 -11.96 -16.28
C PRO A 425 0.36 -12.19 -14.97
N VAL A 426 -0.54 -11.30 -14.66
CA VAL A 426 -1.57 -11.55 -13.65
C VAL A 426 -2.53 -12.59 -14.21
N THR A 427 -2.67 -13.73 -13.53
CA THR A 427 -3.55 -14.83 -13.95
C THR A 427 -4.97 -14.63 -13.43
N GLU A 428 -5.94 -14.97 -14.25
CA GLU A 428 -7.36 -15.00 -13.86
C GLU A 428 -7.80 -16.43 -13.52
N PRO A 429 -8.70 -16.66 -12.55
CA PRO A 429 -9.25 -15.62 -11.69
C PRO A 429 -8.18 -15.08 -10.77
N LEU A 430 -8.17 -13.75 -10.58
CA LEU A 430 -7.41 -13.13 -9.50
C LEU A 430 -7.75 -13.90 -8.22
N GLU A 431 -6.76 -14.46 -7.54
CA GLU A 431 -7.01 -15.19 -6.30
C GLU A 431 -7.87 -14.32 -5.40
N HIS A 432 -9.13 -14.73 -5.26
CA HIS A 432 -10.04 -14.06 -4.36
C HIS A 432 -9.49 -14.23 -2.96
N ASP A 433 -9.38 -13.13 -2.32
CA ASP A 433 -8.79 -12.92 -1.05
C ASP A 433 -9.27 -13.95 -0.02
N ARG A 434 -8.36 -14.72 0.52
CA ARG A 434 -8.65 -15.65 1.62
C ARG A 434 -9.25 -14.92 2.81
N TRP A 435 -9.02 -13.63 2.93
CA TRP A 435 -9.53 -12.80 4.02
C TRP A 435 -11.05 -12.74 4.02
N ALA A 436 -11.68 -12.71 2.84
CA ALA A 436 -13.14 -12.81 2.72
C ALA A 436 -13.71 -14.12 3.29
N LEU A 437 -12.86 -15.14 3.46
CA LEU A 437 -13.25 -16.44 4.01
C LEU A 437 -12.99 -16.56 5.52
N LEU A 438 -12.36 -15.56 6.16
CA LEU A 438 -12.07 -15.62 7.59
C LEU A 438 -13.37 -15.57 8.42
N ARG A 439 -13.48 -16.45 9.40
CA ARG A 439 -14.64 -16.60 10.28
C ARG A 439 -14.25 -16.56 11.73
N ASN A 440 -15.09 -15.97 12.54
CA ASN A 440 -15.07 -16.13 13.99
C ASN A 440 -15.50 -17.55 14.38
N THR A 441 -15.29 -17.93 15.63
CA THR A 441 -15.68 -19.26 16.18
C THR A 441 -17.17 -19.54 16.08
N ASP A 442 -18.01 -18.51 16.04
CA ASP A 442 -19.46 -18.60 15.85
C ASP A 442 -19.91 -18.68 14.38
N GLY A 443 -18.95 -18.67 13.43
CA GLY A 443 -19.20 -18.73 11.99
C GLY A 443 -19.47 -17.38 11.32
N SER A 444 -19.53 -16.29 12.06
CA SER A 444 -19.66 -14.93 11.48
C SER A 444 -18.38 -14.53 10.73
N VAL A 445 -18.53 -13.63 9.75
CA VAL A 445 -17.38 -13.09 9.00
C VAL A 445 -16.51 -12.25 9.93
N GLN A 446 -15.21 -12.53 9.91
CA GLN A 446 -14.21 -11.71 10.60
C GLN A 446 -13.59 -10.72 9.62
N ARG A 447 -13.19 -9.55 10.12
CA ARG A 447 -12.31 -8.62 9.41
C ARG A 447 -10.97 -9.29 9.07
N PRO A 448 -10.33 -8.89 7.98
CA PRO A 448 -9.07 -9.46 7.50
C PRO A 448 -7.94 -9.48 8.51
#